data_8d17b1d2f047a14c7f23b97bdf37e1ed
#
_entry.id   8d17b1d2f047a14c7f23b97bdf37e1ed
#
_cell.length_a   1.000
_cell.length_b   1.000
_cell.length_c   1.000
_cell.angle_alpha   90.00
_cell.angle_beta   90.00
_cell.angle_gamma   90.00
#
_symmetry.space_group_name_H-M   'P 1'
#
loop_
_entity.id
_entity.type
_entity.pdbx_description
1 polymer ?
#
loop_
_entity_poly.entity_id
_entity_poly.type
_entity_poly.pdbx_seq_one_letter_code
_entity_poly.pdbx_strand_id
1 'polypeptide(L)'
;FEVPKNRQGQKVLIQFEKVRQTCYLYVNGTLAGYHENGVAPFGFDLTQYIRFGEKNLIAVATDNTATRNIPFCIAETPNAEDVEPGSYLQPQDEEVPKDREGVGFFWNCNDFNPSIGGLTSPVRLYYKPQVYLTLPLYSNLLTKGCYVYGSDYEIKSGKDKNGMELSGSAKTTVEAEVRNETGKPV
;
A
#
# COMPACT_ATOMS: atom_id res chain seq x y z
N PHE A 1 -21.39 -7.36 1.02
CA PHE A 1 -21.77 -5.95 1.20
C PHE A 1 -22.67 -5.47 0.06
N GLU A 2 -23.39 -4.38 0.31
CA GLU A 2 -24.24 -3.76 -0.69
C GLU A 2 -23.76 -2.33 -0.94
N VAL A 3 -23.73 -1.92 -2.19
CA VAL A 3 -23.49 -0.52 -2.56
C VAL A 3 -24.83 0.08 -2.97
N PRO A 4 -25.34 1.07 -2.23
CA PRO A 4 -26.64 1.64 -2.50
C PRO A 4 -26.79 2.18 -3.93
N LYS A 5 -27.97 2.01 -4.53
CA LYS A 5 -28.25 2.45 -5.89
C LYS A 5 -28.07 3.97 -6.12
N ASN A 6 -28.30 4.77 -5.06
CA ASN A 6 -28.09 6.22 -5.11
C ASN A 6 -26.61 6.64 -5.19
N ARG A 7 -25.67 5.69 -5.07
CA ARG A 7 -24.22 5.89 -5.30
C ARG A 7 -23.80 5.64 -6.74
N GLN A 8 -24.74 5.24 -7.59
CA GLN A 8 -24.44 5.02 -9.02
C GLN A 8 -23.86 6.30 -9.64
N GLY A 9 -22.76 6.15 -10.38
CA GLY A 9 -22.00 7.27 -10.94
C GLY A 9 -20.91 7.84 -10.02
N GLN A 10 -20.80 7.36 -8.80
CA GLN A 10 -19.64 7.63 -7.94
C GLN A 10 -18.55 6.59 -8.14
N LYS A 11 -17.33 6.97 -7.77
CA LYS A 11 -16.21 6.03 -7.65
C LYS A 11 -16.38 5.21 -6.38
N VAL A 12 -16.06 3.93 -6.48
CA VAL A 12 -16.01 3.02 -5.33
C VAL A 12 -14.55 2.56 -5.19
N LEU A 13 -13.90 3.02 -4.15
CA LEU A 13 -12.49 2.73 -3.89
C LEU A 13 -12.38 1.89 -2.62
N ILE A 14 -11.50 0.90 -2.64
CA ILE A 14 -11.16 0.11 -1.45
C ILE A 14 -9.76 0.44 -0.99
N GLN A 15 -9.58 0.55 0.31
CA GLN A 15 -8.29 0.74 0.97
C GLN A 15 -8.06 -0.37 1.99
N PHE A 16 -6.91 -0.97 1.90
CA PHE A 16 -6.35 -1.87 2.90
C PHE A 16 -5.28 -1.12 3.68
N GLU A 17 -5.38 -1.10 5.00
CA GLU A 17 -4.32 -0.51 5.84
C GLU A 17 -3.09 -1.41 5.89
N LYS A 18 -3.30 -2.72 5.84
CA LYS A 18 -2.23 -3.71 5.81
C LYS A 18 -2.76 -5.09 5.44
N VAL A 19 -2.08 -5.76 4.53
CA VAL A 19 -2.27 -7.19 4.22
C VAL A 19 -0.91 -7.86 4.17
N ARG A 20 -0.73 -8.91 4.94
CA ARG A 20 0.53 -9.66 4.97
C ARG A 20 0.35 -10.97 4.21
N GLN A 21 1.13 -11.20 3.16
CA GLN A 21 2.13 -10.37 2.44
C GLN A 21 1.62 -9.85 1.12
N THR A 22 1.00 -10.74 0.36
CA THR A 22 0.38 -10.47 -0.93
C THR A 22 -1.12 -10.44 -0.79
N CYS A 23 -1.75 -9.72 -1.67
CA CYS A 23 -3.19 -9.58 -1.76
C CYS A 23 -3.63 -9.77 -3.20
N TYR A 24 -4.43 -10.80 -3.43
CA TYR A 24 -5.23 -10.92 -4.65
C TYR A 24 -6.66 -10.55 -4.29
N LEU A 25 -7.16 -9.48 -4.87
CA LEU A 25 -8.50 -8.97 -4.62
C LEU A 25 -9.44 -9.40 -5.74
N TYR A 26 -10.48 -10.12 -5.37
CA TYR A 26 -11.56 -10.50 -6.28
C TYR A 26 -12.84 -9.77 -5.90
N VAL A 27 -13.55 -9.28 -6.90
CA VAL A 27 -14.87 -8.66 -6.73
C VAL A 27 -15.85 -9.34 -7.67
N ASN A 28 -16.92 -9.88 -7.13
CA ASN A 28 -17.95 -10.60 -7.88
C ASN A 28 -17.38 -11.72 -8.80
N GLY A 29 -16.31 -12.37 -8.34
CA GLY A 29 -15.63 -13.45 -9.05
C GLY A 29 -14.56 -13.00 -10.06
N THR A 30 -14.36 -11.70 -10.24
CA THR A 30 -13.34 -11.16 -11.16
C THR A 30 -12.15 -10.63 -10.36
N LEU A 31 -10.92 -10.93 -10.80
CA LEU A 31 -9.70 -10.37 -10.22
C LEU A 31 -9.67 -8.87 -10.47
N ALA A 32 -9.75 -8.09 -9.40
CA ALA A 32 -9.78 -6.64 -9.44
C ALA A 32 -8.43 -6.00 -9.17
N GLY A 33 -7.53 -6.71 -8.48
CA GLY A 33 -6.21 -6.18 -8.21
C GLY A 33 -5.29 -7.15 -7.50
N TYR A 34 -4.01 -6.84 -7.58
CA TYR A 34 -2.92 -7.53 -6.90
C TYR A 34 -2.04 -6.49 -6.23
N HIS A 35 -1.58 -6.79 -5.03
CA HIS A 35 -0.62 -5.96 -4.31
C HIS A 35 0.31 -6.83 -3.48
N GLU A 36 1.54 -6.37 -3.38
CA GLU A 36 2.57 -7.02 -2.60
C GLU A 36 3.35 -5.98 -1.81
N ASN A 37 3.14 -5.96 -0.56
CA ASN A 37 3.85 -5.19 0.46
C ASN A 37 3.12 -5.36 1.79
N GLY A 38 3.68 -6.08 2.71
CA GLY A 38 3.02 -6.44 3.97
C GLY A 38 2.92 -5.35 5.03
N VAL A 39 3.39 -4.12 4.77
CA VAL A 39 3.51 -3.08 5.81
C VAL A 39 2.86 -1.76 5.44
N ALA A 40 2.70 -1.45 4.17
CA ALA A 40 2.12 -0.20 3.72
C ALA A 40 0.63 -0.31 3.39
N PRO A 41 -0.16 0.76 3.53
CA PRO A 41 -1.51 0.82 3.02
C PRO A 41 -1.51 0.88 1.48
N PHE A 42 -2.55 0.32 0.88
CA PHE A 42 -2.78 0.34 -0.56
C PHE A 42 -4.26 0.31 -0.88
N GLY A 43 -4.62 0.56 -2.12
CA GLY A 43 -6.00 0.56 -2.55
C GLY A 43 -6.21 0.26 -4.03
N PHE A 44 -7.46 -0.03 -4.37
CA PHE A 44 -7.90 -0.30 -5.74
C PHE A 44 -9.19 0.44 -6.05
N ASP A 45 -9.36 0.79 -7.33
CA ASP A 45 -10.64 1.26 -7.85
C ASP A 45 -11.52 0.05 -8.22
N LEU A 46 -12.63 -0.07 -7.53
CA LEU A 46 -13.58 -1.15 -7.73
C LEU A 46 -14.76 -0.78 -8.64
N THR A 47 -14.85 0.48 -9.06
CA THR A 47 -16.05 1.05 -9.69
C THR A 47 -16.62 0.17 -10.80
N GLN A 48 -15.76 -0.36 -11.66
CA GLN A 48 -16.18 -1.19 -12.79
C GLN A 48 -16.69 -2.59 -12.41
N TYR A 49 -16.38 -3.05 -11.19
CA TYR A 49 -16.77 -4.40 -10.73
C TYR A 49 -18.03 -4.38 -9.87
N ILE A 50 -18.50 -3.18 -9.45
CA ILE A 50 -19.60 -3.01 -8.52
C ILE A 50 -20.95 -3.07 -9.22
N ARG A 51 -21.87 -3.81 -8.60
CA ARG A 51 -23.30 -3.84 -8.92
C ARG A 51 -24.03 -2.94 -7.95
N PHE A 52 -24.45 -1.77 -8.43
CA PHE A 52 -25.13 -0.78 -7.59
C PHE A 52 -26.59 -1.21 -7.29
N GLY A 53 -26.96 -1.16 -6.03
CA GLY A 53 -28.28 -1.60 -5.55
C GLY A 53 -28.40 -3.13 -5.39
N GLU A 54 -27.28 -3.85 -5.46
CA GLU A 54 -27.23 -5.30 -5.32
C GLU A 54 -26.16 -5.72 -4.31
N LYS A 55 -26.21 -6.97 -3.91
CA LYS A 55 -25.17 -7.58 -3.09
C LYS A 55 -23.90 -7.80 -3.93
N ASN A 56 -22.79 -7.38 -3.40
CA ASN A 56 -21.46 -7.60 -3.94
C ASN A 56 -20.65 -8.50 -3.02
N LEU A 57 -19.83 -9.34 -3.59
CA LEU A 57 -18.91 -10.21 -2.89
C LEU A 57 -17.47 -9.74 -3.11
N ILE A 58 -16.74 -9.56 -2.03
CA ILE A 58 -15.27 -9.39 -2.06
C ILE A 58 -14.67 -10.68 -1.50
N ALA A 59 -13.69 -11.21 -2.23
CA ALA A 59 -12.80 -12.26 -1.73
C ALA A 59 -11.36 -11.77 -1.79
N VAL A 60 -10.62 -11.99 -0.72
CA VAL A 60 -9.21 -11.62 -0.62
C VAL A 60 -8.41 -12.89 -0.39
N ALA A 61 -7.61 -13.28 -1.36
CA ALA A 61 -6.63 -14.32 -1.18
C ALA A 61 -5.32 -13.68 -0.74
N THR A 62 -4.77 -14.17 0.37
CA THR A 62 -3.52 -13.67 0.93
C THR A 62 -2.50 -14.79 0.91
N ASP A 63 -1.26 -14.43 0.64
CA ASP A 63 -0.16 -15.37 0.65
C ASP A 63 1.02 -14.74 1.39
N ASN A 64 1.48 -15.40 2.42
CA ASN A 64 2.64 -15.01 3.21
C ASN A 64 3.80 -16.01 3.05
N THR A 65 3.77 -16.81 2.00
CA THR A 65 4.89 -17.68 1.65
C THR A 65 6.14 -16.86 1.40
N ALA A 66 7.24 -17.24 2.01
CA ALA A 66 8.52 -16.61 1.75
C ALA A 66 8.89 -16.73 0.28
N THR A 67 9.18 -15.60 -0.35
CA THR A 67 9.77 -15.63 -1.69
C THR A 67 11.21 -16.08 -1.59
N ARG A 68 11.56 -17.01 -2.43
CA ARG A 68 12.90 -17.55 -2.54
C ARG A 68 13.69 -16.70 -3.52
N ASN A 69 14.95 -16.77 -3.57
CA ASN A 69 15.88 -16.04 -4.43
C ASN A 69 16.29 -14.64 -3.97
N ILE A 70 15.84 -14.19 -2.83
CA ILE A 70 16.50 -13.05 -2.22
C ILE A 70 17.16 -13.57 -0.96
N PRO A 71 18.45 -13.77 -0.94
CA PRO A 71 19.14 -14.42 0.18
C PRO A 71 19.28 -13.50 1.37
N PHE A 72 18.16 -12.73 1.78
CA PHE A 72 18.63 -11.63 2.47
C PHE A 72 17.62 -10.84 3.32
N CYS A 73 17.91 -10.77 4.58
CA CYS A 73 17.53 -9.66 5.44
C CYS A 73 18.69 -8.69 5.56
N ILE A 74 18.54 -7.54 5.00
CA ILE A 74 19.60 -6.58 4.76
C ILE A 74 20.35 -6.14 6.01
N ALA A 75 19.66 -6.07 7.10
CA ALA A 75 20.23 -5.47 8.28
C ALA A 75 21.23 -6.36 9.03
N GLU A 76 21.12 -7.68 8.87
CA GLU A 76 21.81 -8.60 9.77
C GLU A 76 22.72 -9.62 9.10
N THR A 77 22.55 -9.84 7.80
CA THR A 77 23.39 -10.77 7.05
C THR A 77 23.94 -10.08 5.81
N PRO A 78 25.04 -9.37 5.93
CA PRO A 78 25.59 -8.60 4.83
C PRO A 78 26.05 -9.43 3.64
N ASN A 79 26.24 -10.74 3.80
CA ASN A 79 26.67 -11.63 2.74
C ASN A 79 25.88 -12.93 2.78
N ALA A 80 25.37 -13.36 1.62
CA ALA A 80 24.69 -14.65 1.49
C ALA A 80 25.57 -15.84 1.90
N GLU A 81 26.88 -15.67 1.86
CA GLU A 81 27.88 -16.65 2.26
C GLU A 81 27.89 -16.91 3.78
N ASP A 82 27.38 -15.98 4.56
CA ASP A 82 27.32 -16.08 6.02
C ASP A 82 26.05 -16.81 6.52
N VAL A 83 25.20 -17.27 5.58
CA VAL A 83 23.96 -17.95 5.91
C VAL A 83 24.20 -19.44 6.09
N GLU A 84 23.95 -19.96 7.27
CA GLU A 84 24.11 -21.38 7.58
C GLU A 84 23.16 -22.27 6.74
N PRO A 85 23.64 -23.41 6.24
CA PRO A 85 22.80 -24.37 5.52
C PRO A 85 21.58 -24.79 6.34
N GLY A 86 20.40 -24.70 5.73
CA GLY A 86 19.13 -24.97 6.41
C GLY A 86 18.53 -23.79 7.15
N SER A 87 19.21 -22.65 7.17
CA SER A 87 18.64 -21.40 7.65
C SER A 87 17.46 -20.96 6.78
N TYR A 88 16.54 -20.21 7.37
CA TYR A 88 15.42 -19.62 6.66
C TYR A 88 15.83 -18.66 5.54
N LEU A 89 17.09 -18.21 5.51
CA LEU A 89 17.65 -17.36 4.46
C LEU A 89 18.15 -18.17 3.25
N GLN A 90 18.24 -19.48 3.35
CA GLN A 90 18.66 -20.30 2.25
C GLN A 90 17.61 -20.28 1.12
N PRO A 91 18.06 -20.13 -0.13
CA PRO A 91 17.21 -20.45 -1.27
C PRO A 91 16.77 -21.91 -1.11
N GLN A 92 15.50 -22.14 -1.15
CA GLN A 92 15.01 -23.53 -1.14
C GLN A 92 14.98 -24.02 -2.60
N ASP A 93 15.15 -25.33 -2.78
CA ASP A 93 15.30 -25.94 -4.11
C ASP A 93 14.01 -25.96 -4.95
N GLU A 94 12.92 -25.49 -4.42
CA GLU A 94 11.67 -25.41 -5.15
C GLU A 94 11.63 -24.15 -6.01
N GLU A 95 11.11 -24.28 -7.20
CA GLU A 95 10.97 -23.17 -8.13
C GLU A 95 10.04 -22.10 -7.56
N VAL A 96 10.51 -20.86 -7.58
CA VAL A 96 9.64 -19.70 -7.34
C VAL A 96 8.68 -19.61 -8.52
N PRO A 97 7.38 -19.45 -8.28
CA PRO A 97 6.45 -19.19 -9.36
C PRO A 97 6.94 -18.02 -10.23
N LYS A 98 6.88 -18.18 -11.54
CA LYS A 98 7.42 -17.18 -12.50
C LYS A 98 6.79 -15.80 -12.36
N ASP A 99 5.55 -15.73 -11.90
CA ASP A 99 4.85 -14.50 -11.59
C ASP A 99 5.39 -13.78 -10.34
N ARG A 100 6.30 -14.43 -9.62
CA ARG A 100 7.00 -13.89 -8.44
C ARG A 100 8.49 -13.71 -8.63
N GLU A 101 9.02 -14.03 -9.79
CA GLU A 101 10.42 -13.75 -10.11
C GLU A 101 10.66 -12.23 -10.05
N GLY A 102 11.60 -11.83 -9.23
CA GLY A 102 11.96 -10.44 -9.05
C GLY A 102 11.14 -9.68 -8.03
N VAL A 103 10.21 -10.32 -7.36
CA VAL A 103 9.52 -9.70 -6.24
C VAL A 103 10.44 -9.61 -5.03
N GLY A 104 10.90 -8.42 -4.78
CA GLY A 104 11.97 -8.11 -3.85
C GLY A 104 11.58 -8.06 -2.39
N PHE A 105 10.63 -8.87 -1.92
CA PHE A 105 10.27 -8.85 -0.51
C PHE A 105 10.64 -10.13 0.21
N PHE A 106 11.53 -9.98 1.17
CA PHE A 106 12.01 -11.05 2.02
C PHE A 106 11.44 -10.89 3.42
N TRP A 107 10.61 -11.83 3.83
CA TRP A 107 9.87 -11.73 5.09
C TRP A 107 10.41 -12.64 6.19
N ASN A 108 11.47 -13.35 5.91
CA ASN A 108 12.07 -14.32 6.83
C ASN A 108 13.23 -13.73 7.62
N CYS A 109 13.16 -12.45 7.95
CA CYS A 109 14.14 -11.91 8.85
C CYS A 109 13.75 -12.11 10.31
N ASN A 110 14.74 -12.19 11.20
CA ASN A 110 14.51 -12.36 12.63
C ASN A 110 13.59 -11.29 13.23
N ASP A 111 13.59 -10.09 12.66
CA ASP A 111 12.77 -8.96 13.10
C ASP A 111 11.34 -8.99 12.57
N PHE A 112 11.05 -9.87 11.61
CA PHE A 112 9.73 -10.03 11.05
C PHE A 112 9.15 -11.40 11.40
N ASN A 113 7.97 -11.42 11.96
CA ASN A 113 7.27 -12.66 12.20
C ASN A 113 6.59 -13.13 10.90
N PRO A 114 7.16 -14.12 10.19
CA PRO A 114 6.61 -14.61 8.93
C PRO A 114 5.31 -15.37 9.10
N SER A 115 5.01 -15.83 10.31
CA SER A 115 3.78 -16.57 10.59
C SER A 115 2.54 -15.68 10.67
N ILE A 116 2.70 -14.36 10.74
CA ILE A 116 1.57 -13.43 10.70
C ILE A 116 1.18 -13.18 9.24
N GLY A 117 0.07 -13.75 8.83
CA GLY A 117 -0.51 -13.57 7.49
C GLY A 117 -1.91 -12.99 7.52
N GLY A 118 -2.41 -12.62 6.36
CA GLY A 118 -3.78 -12.20 6.17
C GLY A 118 -4.04 -10.71 6.39
N LEU A 119 -5.31 -10.39 6.62
CA LEU A 119 -5.80 -9.04 6.89
C LEU A 119 -5.51 -8.68 8.34
N THR A 120 -4.47 -7.91 8.58
CA THR A 120 -4.02 -7.57 9.94
C THR A 120 -4.46 -6.18 10.39
N SER A 121 -5.17 -5.44 9.53
CA SER A 121 -5.61 -4.07 9.79
C SER A 121 -6.93 -3.78 9.07
N PRO A 122 -7.60 -2.68 9.40
CA PRO A 122 -8.89 -2.34 8.82
C PRO A 122 -8.89 -2.24 7.29
N VAL A 123 -10.04 -2.57 6.71
CA VAL A 123 -10.35 -2.37 5.30
C VAL A 123 -11.48 -1.35 5.20
N ARG A 124 -11.36 -0.37 4.31
CA ARG A 124 -12.35 0.70 4.13
C ARG A 124 -12.81 0.80 2.70
N LEU A 125 -14.09 1.09 2.53
CA LEU A 125 -14.67 1.47 1.25
C LEU A 125 -14.94 2.97 1.24
N TYR A 126 -14.58 3.63 0.15
CA TYR A 126 -14.83 5.04 -0.07
C TYR A 126 -15.72 5.23 -1.29
N TYR A 127 -16.67 6.15 -1.15
CA TYR A 127 -17.46 6.66 -2.26
C TYR A 127 -17.00 8.08 -2.57
N LYS A 128 -16.55 8.32 -3.79
CA LYS A 128 -16.05 9.62 -4.22
C LYS A 128 -16.81 10.13 -5.43
N PRO A 129 -17.00 11.44 -5.58
CA PRO A 129 -17.49 12.00 -6.84
C PRO A 129 -16.50 11.70 -7.97
N GLN A 130 -16.89 11.94 -9.21
CA GLN A 130 -16.02 11.73 -10.38
C GLN A 130 -14.91 12.80 -10.51
N VAL A 131 -15.00 13.88 -9.74
CA VAL A 131 -13.95 14.88 -9.58
C VAL A 131 -13.45 14.78 -8.14
N TYR A 132 -12.20 14.37 -7.96
CA TYR A 132 -11.68 14.10 -6.62
C TYR A 132 -10.17 14.34 -6.52
N LEU A 133 -9.73 14.64 -5.31
CA LEU A 133 -8.32 14.62 -4.97
C LEU A 133 -7.82 13.18 -4.96
N THR A 134 -6.74 12.92 -5.69
CA THR A 134 -6.16 11.60 -5.78
C THR A 134 -5.37 11.23 -4.52
N LEU A 135 -5.10 9.95 -4.36
CA LEU A 135 -4.27 9.41 -3.29
C LEU A 135 -3.20 8.50 -3.92
N PRO A 136 -1.94 8.58 -3.47
CA PRO A 136 -0.85 7.80 -4.06
C PRO A 136 -0.98 6.29 -3.83
N LEU A 137 -1.74 5.89 -2.82
CA LEU A 137 -1.93 4.47 -2.49
C LEU A 137 -2.77 3.69 -3.53
N TYR A 138 -3.44 4.38 -4.43
CA TYR A 138 -4.14 3.75 -5.56
C TYR A 138 -3.21 3.66 -6.78
N SER A 139 -2.14 2.87 -6.66
CA SER A 139 -1.11 2.76 -7.69
C SER A 139 -1.62 2.26 -9.04
N ASN A 140 -2.72 1.49 -9.05
CA ASN A 140 -3.40 1.07 -10.28
C ASN A 140 -4.01 2.23 -11.07
N LEU A 141 -4.21 3.39 -10.44
CA LEU A 141 -4.67 4.63 -11.08
C LEU A 141 -3.52 5.54 -11.49
N LEU A 142 -2.28 5.21 -11.15
CA LEU A 142 -1.08 6.01 -11.39
C LEU A 142 -1.23 7.46 -10.90
N THR A 143 -1.79 7.64 -9.72
CA THR A 143 -2.08 8.94 -9.13
C THR A 143 -0.97 9.39 -8.18
N LYS A 144 -0.74 10.70 -8.10
CA LYS A 144 0.34 11.29 -7.28
C LYS A 144 -0.11 11.67 -5.88
N GLY A 145 -1.41 11.91 -5.68
CA GLY A 145 -1.95 12.33 -4.41
C GLY A 145 -1.67 13.78 -4.06
N CYS A 146 -1.51 14.03 -2.77
CA CYS A 146 -1.15 15.33 -2.23
C CYS A 146 0.28 15.27 -1.68
N TYR A 147 1.12 16.17 -2.13
CA TYR A 147 2.50 16.30 -1.71
C TYR A 147 2.70 17.61 -0.95
N VAL A 148 3.28 17.54 0.23
CA VAL A 148 3.51 18.70 1.09
C VAL A 148 4.98 18.75 1.46
N TYR A 149 5.61 19.89 1.20
CA TYR A 149 7.01 20.09 1.55
C TYR A 149 7.29 21.52 1.98
N GLY A 150 8.37 21.67 2.77
CA GLY A 150 8.84 22.95 3.24
C GLY A 150 10.05 23.45 2.46
N SER A 151 10.15 24.76 2.32
CA SER A 151 11.33 25.48 1.81
C SER A 151 11.55 26.76 2.60
N ASP A 152 12.62 27.49 2.27
CA ASP A 152 12.93 28.81 2.83
C ASP A 152 12.88 28.80 4.38
N TYR A 153 13.60 27.87 4.97
CA TYR A 153 13.65 27.73 6.41
C TYR A 153 14.46 28.85 7.06
N GLU A 154 13.84 29.57 7.98
CA GLU A 154 14.54 30.45 8.90
C GLU A 154 14.49 29.83 10.29
N ILE A 155 15.64 29.39 10.79
CA ILE A 155 15.75 28.76 12.11
C ILE A 155 16.36 29.77 13.07
N LYS A 156 15.64 30.07 14.14
CA LYS A 156 16.11 30.86 15.26
C LYS A 156 16.29 29.94 16.46
N SER A 157 17.46 29.92 17.03
CA SER A 157 17.71 29.19 18.27
C SER A 157 17.60 30.15 19.47
N GLY A 158 16.90 29.71 20.49
CA GLY A 158 16.77 30.40 21.74
C GLY A 158 16.86 29.42 22.91
N LYS A 159 17.37 29.85 24.04
CA LYS A 159 17.32 29.05 25.29
C LYS A 159 16.19 29.58 26.15
N ASP A 160 15.28 28.70 26.51
CA ASP A 160 14.31 28.95 27.55
C ASP A 160 14.82 28.44 28.90
N LYS A 161 13.97 28.56 29.92
CA LYS A 161 14.26 28.08 31.27
C LYS A 161 14.44 26.55 31.37
N ASN A 162 14.07 25.80 30.34
CA ASN A 162 14.07 24.32 30.29
C ASN A 162 15.10 23.77 29.32
N GLY A 163 15.80 24.61 28.57
CA GLY A 163 16.79 24.16 27.61
C GLY A 163 16.85 24.97 26.33
N MET A 164 16.82 24.30 25.21
CA MET A 164 16.92 24.89 23.89
C MET A 164 15.59 24.82 23.20
N GLU A 165 15.02 25.97 22.90
CA GLU A 165 13.91 26.07 21.94
C GLU A 165 14.43 26.37 20.53
N LEU A 166 13.89 25.66 19.57
CA LEU A 166 14.02 26.00 18.18
C LEU A 166 12.71 26.64 17.75
N SER A 167 12.78 27.88 17.30
CA SER A 167 11.67 28.58 16.67
C SER A 167 12.09 28.96 15.25
N GLY A 168 11.14 29.13 14.37
CA GLY A 168 11.45 29.50 13.01
C GLY A 168 10.21 29.62 12.14
N SER A 169 10.46 29.92 10.89
CA SER A 169 9.45 29.93 9.84
C SER A 169 9.90 29.09 8.66
N ALA A 170 8.95 28.61 7.92
CA ALA A 170 9.17 27.90 6.66
C ALA A 170 8.04 28.24 5.68
N LYS A 171 8.34 28.23 4.41
CA LYS A 171 7.35 28.27 3.36
C LYS A 171 6.86 26.85 3.11
N THR A 172 5.58 26.60 3.28
CA THR A 172 4.97 25.30 2.97
C THR A 172 4.34 25.36 1.59
N THR A 173 4.73 24.42 0.75
CA THR A 173 4.11 24.21 -0.57
C THR A 173 3.26 22.95 -0.53
N VAL A 174 2.06 23.05 -1.07
CA VAL A 174 1.12 21.94 -1.20
C VAL A 174 0.81 21.74 -2.67
N GLU A 175 1.14 20.57 -3.20
CA GLU A 175 0.77 20.15 -4.54
C GLU A 175 -0.28 19.06 -4.43
N ALA A 176 -1.43 19.24 -5.08
CA ALA A 176 -2.53 18.29 -5.01
C ALA A 176 -3.03 17.97 -6.42
N GLU A 177 -3.04 16.69 -6.76
CA GLU A 177 -3.58 16.22 -8.02
C GLU A 177 -5.08 16.04 -7.91
N VAL A 178 -5.82 16.69 -8.82
CA VAL A 178 -7.26 16.51 -8.99
C VAL A 178 -7.50 15.68 -10.23
N ARG A 179 -8.26 14.62 -10.09
CA ARG A 179 -8.69 13.78 -11.21
C ARG A 179 -10.14 14.09 -11.56
N ASN A 180 -10.36 14.32 -12.84
CA ASN A 180 -11.70 14.53 -13.41
C ASN A 180 -12.02 13.39 -14.36
N GLU A 181 -12.98 12.56 -14.00
CA GLU A 181 -13.45 11.42 -14.80
C GLU A 181 -14.86 11.64 -15.39
N THR A 182 -15.36 12.89 -15.35
CA THR A 182 -16.68 13.23 -15.90
C THR A 182 -16.74 13.22 -17.41
N GLY A 183 -15.58 13.23 -18.08
CA GLY A 183 -15.48 13.42 -19.53
C GLY A 183 -15.79 14.83 -20.02
N LYS A 184 -15.96 15.79 -19.11
CA LYS A 184 -16.23 17.20 -19.41
C LYS A 184 -15.26 18.09 -18.65
N PRO A 185 -14.88 19.26 -19.15
CA PRO A 185 -14.14 20.25 -18.38
C PRO A 185 -14.90 20.67 -17.11
N VAL A 186 -14.18 20.90 -16.03
CA VAL A 186 -14.69 21.42 -14.74
C VAL A 186 -14.03 22.75 -14.45
#